data_d727726ae379f7838fab83e1ea0c0854
#
_entry.id   d727726ae379f7838fab83e1ea0c0854
#
_cell.length_a   1.000
_cell.length_b   1.000
_cell.length_c   1.000
_cell.angle_alpha   90.00
_cell.angle_beta   90.00
_cell.angle_gamma   90.00
#
_symmetry.space_group_name_H-M   'P 1'
#
loop_
_entity.id
_entity.type
_entity.pdbx_description
1 polymer ?
#
loop_
_entity_poly.entity_id
_entity_poly.type
_entity_poly.pdbx_seq_one_letter_code
_entity_poly.pdbx_strand_id
1 'polypeptide(L)'
;ATQEKAVKGLSQIDVVMADDATMLGEVVIQTGYMTQRKADLTGSVAMANTSDLAQNPSTNALKSLQGKLPGVFITTDGSPGGNASIQIRGLTSLNAQPNPLIVLDGLAGDYNLRDINPANIESIQVLKDAASASIYGSRAAGGVIIIETKKGKKGESKISYEGRVQFSKWVNKPDLLNTDEYGRAIWQAYANDDKLGEIKQSVRFFDYDWSYDSNGYPVLNSVKPVEWLNTAQTMRSADTNWIDEISRTGVSQ
;
A
#
# COMPACT_ATOMS: atom_id res chain seq x y z
N ALA A 1 34.72 23.91 5.25
CA ALA A 1 35.29 23.69 6.59
C ALA A 1 35.80 25.02 7.14
N THR A 2 35.44 25.38 8.36
CA THR A 2 35.90 26.59 9.04
C THR A 2 37.27 26.30 9.63
N GLN A 3 38.31 27.08 9.24
CA GLN A 3 39.63 26.97 9.81
C GLN A 3 39.87 28.17 10.74
N GLU A 4 40.19 27.90 12.00
CA GLU A 4 40.62 28.94 12.96
C GLU A 4 42.14 28.91 13.11
N LYS A 5 42.79 30.04 12.86
CA LYS A 5 44.22 30.19 13.02
C LYS A 5 44.51 31.34 14.00
N ALA A 6 45.25 31.04 15.05
CA ALA A 6 45.58 32.07 16.07
C ALA A 6 46.57 33.08 15.50
N VAL A 7 46.27 34.36 15.63
CA VAL A 7 47.04 35.50 15.04
C VAL A 7 48.37 35.79 15.77
N LYS A 8 48.61 35.35 16.95
CA LYS A 8 49.83 35.48 17.78
C LYS A 8 50.80 36.62 17.41
N GLY A 9 50.26 37.80 17.03
CA GLY A 9 51.09 38.96 16.70
C GLY A 9 51.80 38.93 15.34
N LEU A 10 51.47 38.02 14.45
CA LEU A 10 51.99 37.98 13.09
C LEU A 10 51.34 39.03 12.21
N SER A 11 52.15 39.78 11.46
CA SER A 11 51.68 40.83 10.52
C SER A 11 51.13 40.26 9.20
N GLN A 12 51.40 39.00 8.91
CA GLN A 12 50.95 38.30 7.75
C GLN A 12 50.63 36.85 8.13
N ILE A 13 49.47 36.35 7.73
CA ILE A 13 49.01 35.00 7.98
C ILE A 13 48.67 34.39 6.62
N ASP A 14 49.48 33.45 6.16
CA ASP A 14 49.16 32.68 4.98
C ASP A 14 48.20 31.55 5.37
N VAL A 15 47.01 31.54 4.74
CA VAL A 15 45.99 30.53 4.91
C VAL A 15 45.91 29.75 3.61
N VAL A 16 46.37 28.50 3.65
CA VAL A 16 46.13 27.56 2.55
C VAL A 16 44.76 26.92 2.78
N MET A 17 43.78 27.29 1.97
CA MET A 17 42.49 26.63 1.98
C MET A 17 42.64 25.24 1.35
N ALA A 18 42.29 24.20 2.10
CA ALA A 18 42.10 22.90 1.50
C ALA A 18 40.81 22.92 0.67
N ASP A 19 40.86 22.36 -0.53
CA ASP A 19 39.65 22.15 -1.33
C ASP A 19 38.67 21.29 -0.50
N ASP A 20 37.56 21.89 -0.15
CA ASP A 20 36.43 21.15 0.43
C ASP A 20 35.69 20.47 -0.73
N ALA A 21 36.37 19.54 -1.36
CA ALA A 21 35.75 18.62 -2.30
C ALA A 21 34.87 17.68 -1.49
N THR A 22 33.70 18.13 -1.07
CA THR A 22 32.57 17.23 -0.83
C THR A 22 32.34 16.52 -2.16
N MET A 23 33.01 15.41 -2.38
CA MET A 23 32.67 14.50 -3.45
C MET A 23 31.23 14.06 -3.19
N LEU A 24 30.28 14.73 -3.85
CA LEU A 24 28.94 14.21 -4.02
C LEU A 24 29.14 12.83 -4.62
N GLY A 25 28.83 11.78 -3.81
CA GLY A 25 29.02 10.40 -4.24
C GLY A 25 28.43 10.24 -5.63
N GLU A 26 29.24 9.90 -6.60
CA GLU A 26 28.82 9.75 -7.98
C GLU A 26 27.69 8.71 -8.03
N VAL A 27 26.51 9.14 -8.45
CA VAL A 27 25.35 8.26 -8.56
C VAL A 27 25.52 7.41 -9.80
N VAL A 28 25.91 6.19 -9.61
CA VAL A 28 26.08 5.19 -10.66
C VAL A 28 24.76 4.44 -10.83
N ILE A 29 24.27 4.31 -12.04
CA ILE A 29 23.02 3.63 -12.39
C ILE A 29 23.37 2.36 -13.14
N GLN A 30 22.83 1.23 -12.70
CA GLN A 30 22.89 0.00 -13.47
C GLN A 30 21.74 -0.05 -14.47
N THR A 31 22.05 0.07 -15.75
CA THR A 31 21.10 -0.12 -16.84
C THR A 31 21.29 -1.53 -17.43
N GLY A 32 20.61 -2.51 -16.83
CA GLY A 32 20.72 -3.89 -17.28
C GLY A 32 22.11 -4.47 -17.12
N TYR A 33 22.81 -4.65 -18.23
CA TYR A 33 24.17 -5.22 -18.28
C TYR A 33 25.29 -4.19 -18.21
N MET A 34 24.96 -2.90 -18.18
CA MET A 34 25.95 -1.82 -18.19
C MET A 34 25.76 -0.89 -17.00
N THR A 35 26.87 -0.49 -16.43
CA THR A 35 26.93 0.50 -15.37
C THR A 35 27.24 1.86 -16.00
N GLN A 36 26.32 2.83 -15.86
CA GLN A 36 26.47 4.18 -16.41
C GLN A 36 26.31 5.24 -15.33
N ARG A 37 26.95 6.38 -15.51
CA ARG A 37 26.75 7.52 -14.62
C ARG A 37 25.39 8.15 -14.88
N LYS A 38 24.72 8.61 -13.86
CA LYS A 38 23.41 9.30 -14.00
C LYS A 38 23.52 10.49 -14.96
N ALA A 39 24.66 11.17 -15.00
CA ALA A 39 24.92 12.31 -15.88
C ALA A 39 24.99 11.92 -17.38
N ASP A 40 25.34 10.67 -17.68
CA ASP A 40 25.52 10.17 -19.05
C ASP A 40 24.21 9.57 -19.61
N LEU A 41 23.17 9.46 -18.78
CA LEU A 41 21.87 8.96 -19.18
C LEU A 41 21.01 10.08 -19.76
N THR A 42 20.62 9.94 -21.00
CA THR A 42 19.65 10.85 -21.66
C THR A 42 18.21 10.60 -21.21
N GLY A 43 17.94 9.47 -20.53
CA GLY A 43 16.62 9.07 -20.06
C GLY A 43 16.28 9.57 -18.65
N SER A 44 14.98 9.71 -18.38
CA SER A 44 14.48 10.07 -17.05
C SER A 44 14.47 8.86 -16.12
N VAL A 45 15.43 8.79 -15.21
CA VAL A 45 15.54 7.74 -14.20
C VAL A 45 15.19 8.32 -12.83
N ALA A 46 14.26 7.68 -12.12
CA ALA A 46 14.00 7.96 -10.71
C ALA A 46 14.73 6.94 -9.84
N MET A 47 15.24 7.39 -8.71
CA MET A 47 16.06 6.58 -7.82
C MET A 47 15.62 6.78 -6.39
N ALA A 48 15.57 5.69 -5.62
CA ALA A 48 15.40 5.70 -4.17
C ALA A 48 16.48 4.83 -3.53
N ASN A 49 17.09 5.34 -2.48
CA ASN A 49 18.14 4.67 -1.74
C ASN A 49 17.61 4.04 -0.44
N THR A 50 18.43 3.25 0.24
CA THR A 50 18.09 2.63 1.53
C THR A 50 17.59 3.65 2.56
N SER A 51 18.15 4.87 2.60
CA SER A 51 17.71 5.94 3.50
C SER A 51 16.25 6.36 3.25
N ASP A 52 15.85 6.35 1.98
CA ASP A 52 14.48 6.70 1.58
C ASP A 52 13.50 5.61 1.98
N LEU A 53 13.89 4.36 1.87
CA LEU A 53 13.10 3.21 2.29
C LEU A 53 12.92 3.17 3.82
N ALA A 54 13.96 3.51 4.57
CA ALA A 54 13.94 3.51 6.03
C ALA A 54 12.99 4.56 6.64
N GLN A 55 12.71 5.66 5.94
CA GLN A 55 11.80 6.70 6.43
C GLN A 55 10.33 6.25 6.50
N ASN A 56 9.94 5.30 5.65
CA ASN A 56 8.60 4.70 5.65
C ASN A 56 8.71 3.20 5.89
N PRO A 57 8.91 2.78 7.13
CA PRO A 57 9.07 1.36 7.43
C PRO A 57 7.77 0.60 7.11
N SER A 58 7.84 -0.27 6.14
CA SER A 58 6.75 -1.14 5.72
C SER A 58 7.28 -2.54 5.47
N THR A 59 6.46 -3.54 5.64
CA THR A 59 6.76 -4.93 5.24
C THR A 59 6.80 -5.10 3.72
N ASN A 60 6.23 -4.14 2.97
CA ASN A 60 6.19 -4.15 1.52
C ASN A 60 7.07 -3.02 0.96
N ALA A 61 8.08 -3.37 0.16
CA ALA A 61 9.00 -2.41 -0.46
C ALA A 61 8.27 -1.31 -1.27
N LEU A 62 7.16 -1.65 -1.94
CA LEU A 62 6.36 -0.67 -2.70
C LEU A 62 5.72 0.39 -1.80
N LYS A 63 5.20 -0.01 -0.65
CA LYS A 63 4.61 0.96 0.31
C LYS A 63 5.67 1.94 0.81
N SER A 64 6.90 1.48 1.00
CA SER A 64 8.01 2.35 1.43
C SER A 64 8.40 3.39 0.37
N LEU A 65 8.11 3.13 -0.90
CA LEU A 65 8.40 4.01 -2.04
C LEU A 65 7.28 4.99 -2.36
N GLN A 66 6.09 4.83 -1.77
CA GLN A 66 4.93 5.67 -2.08
C GLN A 66 5.24 7.15 -1.88
N GLY A 67 5.02 7.96 -2.92
CA GLY A 67 5.26 9.40 -2.91
C GLY A 67 6.74 9.83 -3.03
N LYS A 68 7.69 8.88 -3.13
CA LYS A 68 9.14 9.20 -3.19
C LYS A 68 9.70 9.20 -4.60
N LEU A 69 9.05 8.55 -5.53
CA LEU A 69 9.50 8.42 -6.91
C LEU A 69 8.62 9.28 -7.84
N PRO A 70 9.13 10.39 -8.40
CA PRO A 70 8.35 11.22 -9.32
C PRO A 70 7.96 10.44 -10.57
N GLY A 71 6.68 10.54 -10.98
CA GLY A 71 6.13 9.83 -12.14
C GLY A 71 5.84 8.35 -11.93
N VAL A 72 5.90 7.89 -10.67
CA VAL A 72 5.51 6.54 -10.25
C VAL A 72 4.30 6.65 -9.34
N PHE A 73 3.22 5.99 -9.72
CA PHE A 73 2.00 5.94 -8.95
C PHE A 73 1.88 4.57 -8.27
N ILE A 74 1.77 4.57 -6.95
CA ILE A 74 1.65 3.36 -6.15
C ILE A 74 0.32 3.41 -5.41
N THR A 75 -0.55 2.45 -5.70
CA THR A 75 -1.82 2.26 -5.00
C THR A 75 -1.73 1.06 -4.07
N THR A 76 -2.33 1.20 -2.90
CA THR A 76 -2.43 0.12 -1.91
C THR A 76 -3.88 -0.06 -1.53
N ASP A 77 -4.29 -1.27 -1.26
CA ASP A 77 -5.64 -1.58 -0.79
C ASP A 77 -5.91 -1.17 0.68
N GLY A 78 -4.93 -0.54 1.34
CA GLY A 78 -5.05 -0.07 2.71
C GLY A 78 -4.93 -1.15 3.78
N SER A 79 -5.01 -2.42 3.43
CA SER A 79 -4.88 -3.52 4.39
C SER A 79 -3.43 -3.75 4.83
N PRO A 80 -3.19 -4.27 6.07
CA PRO A 80 -1.88 -4.54 6.63
C PRO A 80 -1.19 -5.60 5.83
N GLY A 81 -0.91 -6.01 4.99
CA GLY A 81 -0.36 -7.06 4.13
C GLY A 81 -0.96 -7.04 2.73
N GLY A 82 -1.73 -6.01 2.45
CA GLY A 82 -2.44 -5.87 1.19
C GLY A 82 -1.55 -5.68 -0.02
N ASN A 83 -2.14 -5.93 -1.18
CA ASN A 83 -1.45 -5.77 -2.43
C ASN A 83 -1.15 -4.29 -2.70
N ALA A 84 0.00 -4.05 -3.28
CA ALA A 84 0.34 -2.76 -3.85
C ALA A 84 0.49 -2.94 -5.37
N SER A 85 -0.12 -2.06 -6.13
CA SER A 85 0.07 -1.98 -7.56
C SER A 85 0.89 -0.75 -7.90
N ILE A 86 1.71 -0.86 -8.91
CA ILE A 86 2.60 0.19 -9.35
C ILE A 86 2.35 0.50 -10.81
N GLN A 87 2.26 1.78 -11.13
CA GLN A 87 2.09 2.28 -12.48
C GLN A 87 3.14 3.36 -12.75
N ILE A 88 3.77 3.28 -13.91
CA ILE A 88 4.77 4.25 -14.36
C ILE A 88 4.16 5.07 -15.51
N ARG A 89 4.04 6.39 -15.31
CA ARG A 89 3.45 7.34 -16.28
C ARG A 89 2.02 7.02 -16.73
N GLY A 90 1.25 6.26 -15.91
CA GLY A 90 -0.15 5.92 -16.17
C GLY A 90 -0.36 4.62 -16.93
N LEU A 91 -1.56 4.42 -17.47
CA LEU A 91 -1.94 3.20 -18.17
C LEU A 91 -1.38 3.22 -19.60
N THR A 92 -0.56 2.24 -19.93
CA THR A 92 0.02 2.07 -21.28
C THR A 92 -0.85 1.22 -22.20
N SER A 93 -1.83 0.50 -21.65
CA SER A 93 -2.75 -0.36 -22.41
C SER A 93 -4.13 -0.38 -21.75
N LEU A 94 -5.18 -0.42 -22.57
CA LEU A 94 -6.57 -0.56 -22.12
C LEU A 94 -6.95 -2.01 -21.80
N ASN A 95 -6.26 -2.97 -22.39
CA ASN A 95 -6.62 -4.40 -22.31
C ASN A 95 -5.62 -5.25 -21.52
N ALA A 96 -4.46 -4.71 -21.14
CA ALA A 96 -3.46 -5.43 -20.37
C ALA A 96 -3.15 -4.66 -19.07
N GLN A 97 -2.91 -5.39 -18.00
CA GLN A 97 -2.38 -4.79 -16.78
C GLN A 97 -0.94 -4.33 -17.06
N PRO A 98 -0.65 -3.03 -17.05
CA PRO A 98 0.67 -2.51 -17.38
C PRO A 98 1.57 -2.60 -16.15
N ASN A 99 1.85 -3.83 -15.69
CA ASN A 99 2.82 -4.02 -14.64
C ASN A 99 4.21 -3.75 -15.20
N PRO A 100 5.02 -2.93 -14.53
CA PRO A 100 6.41 -2.73 -14.92
C PRO A 100 7.20 -4.03 -14.79
N LEU A 101 8.20 -4.21 -15.65
CA LEU A 101 9.13 -5.32 -15.57
C LEU A 101 10.03 -5.13 -14.34
N ILE A 102 10.17 -6.18 -13.53
CA ILE A 102 11.06 -6.16 -12.37
C ILE A 102 12.38 -6.85 -12.73
N VAL A 103 13.47 -6.19 -12.41
CA VAL A 103 14.83 -6.70 -12.55
C VAL A 103 15.46 -6.72 -11.17
N LEU A 104 15.75 -7.91 -10.67
CA LEU A 104 16.37 -8.13 -9.36
C LEU A 104 17.83 -8.57 -9.55
N ASP A 105 18.78 -7.78 -9.05
CA ASP A 105 20.22 -8.05 -9.18
C ASP A 105 20.67 -8.40 -10.62
N GLY A 106 20.08 -7.72 -11.61
CA GLY A 106 20.37 -7.91 -13.03
C GLY A 106 19.55 -9.00 -13.72
N LEU A 107 18.74 -9.76 -13.00
CA LEU A 107 17.87 -10.78 -13.58
C LEU A 107 16.46 -10.24 -13.77
N ALA A 108 15.98 -10.22 -15.01
CA ALA A 108 14.60 -9.83 -15.35
C ALA A 108 13.66 -11.01 -15.13
N GLY A 109 12.62 -10.81 -14.33
CA GLY A 109 11.67 -11.88 -13.98
C GLY A 109 10.33 -11.35 -13.52
N ASP A 110 9.43 -12.28 -13.25
CA ASP A 110 8.13 -12.02 -12.66
C ASP A 110 8.23 -12.15 -11.14
N TYR A 111 8.80 -11.12 -10.53
CA TYR A 111 9.01 -11.07 -9.08
C TYR A 111 7.84 -10.39 -8.38
N ASN A 112 7.45 -10.96 -7.25
CA ASN A 112 6.51 -10.27 -6.36
C ASN A 112 7.30 -9.41 -5.37
N LEU A 113 7.13 -8.09 -5.44
CA LEU A 113 7.85 -7.14 -4.58
C LEU A 113 7.50 -7.28 -3.08
N ARG A 114 6.47 -8.04 -2.74
CA ARG A 114 6.14 -8.38 -1.36
C ARG A 114 7.14 -9.37 -0.74
N ASP A 115 7.73 -10.21 -1.58
CA ASP A 115 8.65 -11.26 -1.12
C ASP A 115 10.07 -10.71 -0.91
N ILE A 116 10.32 -9.46 -1.35
CA ILE A 116 11.61 -8.80 -1.17
C ILE A 116 11.57 -7.96 0.10
N ASN A 117 12.39 -8.34 1.08
CA ASN A 117 12.51 -7.56 2.31
C ASN A 117 13.15 -6.20 2.02
N PRO A 118 12.47 -5.07 2.34
CA PRO A 118 13.02 -3.72 2.14
C PRO A 118 14.38 -3.50 2.82
N ALA A 119 14.64 -4.17 3.93
CA ALA A 119 15.91 -4.08 4.65
C ALA A 119 17.11 -4.61 3.85
N ASN A 120 16.87 -5.53 2.90
CA ASN A 120 17.89 -6.10 2.04
C ASN A 120 18.16 -5.27 0.78
N ILE A 121 17.36 -4.24 0.52
CA ILE A 121 17.48 -3.41 -0.68
C ILE A 121 18.55 -2.34 -0.45
N GLU A 122 19.47 -2.22 -1.40
CA GLU A 122 20.47 -1.15 -1.44
C GLU A 122 19.94 0.05 -2.22
N SER A 123 19.41 -0.21 -3.43
CA SER A 123 18.84 0.83 -4.29
C SER A 123 17.67 0.31 -5.10
N ILE A 124 16.74 1.22 -5.43
CA ILE A 124 15.67 0.99 -6.39
C ILE A 124 15.75 2.06 -7.45
N GLN A 125 15.78 1.64 -8.70
CA GLN A 125 15.84 2.52 -9.85
C GLN A 125 14.64 2.24 -10.74
N VAL A 126 14.01 3.31 -11.26
CA VAL A 126 12.85 3.19 -12.15
C VAL A 126 13.19 3.84 -13.48
N LEU A 127 13.25 3.01 -14.52
CA LEU A 127 13.41 3.43 -15.90
C LEU A 127 12.03 3.75 -16.47
N LYS A 128 11.78 5.03 -16.67
CA LYS A 128 10.46 5.52 -17.10
C LYS A 128 10.37 5.72 -18.61
N ASP A 129 11.49 5.85 -19.29
CA ASP A 129 11.56 6.16 -20.71
C ASP A 129 11.83 4.91 -21.55
N ALA A 130 11.21 4.85 -22.73
CA ALA A 130 11.40 3.77 -23.67
C ALA A 130 12.87 3.62 -24.10
N ALA A 131 13.63 4.72 -24.17
CA ALA A 131 15.03 4.68 -24.53
C ALA A 131 15.89 3.90 -23.53
N SER A 132 15.72 4.15 -22.22
CA SER A 132 16.43 3.43 -21.16
C SER A 132 15.87 2.02 -20.92
N ALA A 133 14.58 1.80 -21.22
CA ALA A 133 13.92 0.51 -21.08
C ALA A 133 14.10 -0.43 -22.29
N SER A 134 14.58 0.09 -23.43
CA SER A 134 14.71 -0.65 -24.71
C SER A 134 15.60 -1.90 -24.61
N ILE A 135 16.56 -1.91 -23.70
CA ILE A 135 17.46 -3.06 -23.44
C ILE A 135 16.66 -4.31 -23.01
N TYR A 136 15.49 -4.11 -22.39
CA TYR A 136 14.63 -5.19 -21.92
C TYR A 136 13.52 -5.58 -22.91
N GLY A 137 13.51 -4.97 -24.09
CA GLY A 137 12.59 -5.27 -25.19
C GLY A 137 11.13 -4.92 -24.89
N SER A 138 10.19 -5.62 -25.56
CA SER A 138 8.75 -5.34 -25.45
C SER A 138 8.16 -5.55 -24.05
N ARG A 139 8.78 -6.37 -23.23
CA ARG A 139 8.36 -6.61 -21.82
C ARG A 139 8.49 -5.34 -20.96
N ALA A 140 9.29 -4.39 -21.38
CA ALA A 140 9.51 -3.13 -20.68
C ALA A 140 8.53 -2.01 -21.07
N ALA A 141 7.47 -2.31 -21.82
CA ALA A 141 6.50 -1.32 -22.27
C ALA A 141 5.82 -0.56 -21.10
N GLY A 142 5.63 -1.22 -19.96
CA GLY A 142 5.13 -0.60 -18.73
C GLY A 142 6.19 0.09 -17.88
N GLY A 143 7.43 0.20 -18.37
CA GLY A 143 8.60 0.65 -17.61
C GLY A 143 9.36 -0.49 -16.94
N VAL A 144 10.50 -0.18 -16.33
CA VAL A 144 11.36 -1.16 -15.65
C VAL A 144 11.69 -0.68 -14.25
N ILE A 145 11.60 -1.59 -13.28
CA ILE A 145 12.04 -1.37 -11.91
C ILE A 145 13.25 -2.25 -11.67
N ILE A 146 14.39 -1.63 -11.44
CA ILE A 146 15.64 -2.31 -11.12
C ILE A 146 15.83 -2.24 -9.63
N ILE A 147 16.02 -3.40 -9.00
CA ILE A 147 16.26 -3.54 -7.57
C ILE A 147 17.63 -4.17 -7.37
N GLU A 148 18.45 -3.49 -6.60
CA GLU A 148 19.74 -3.99 -6.17
C GLU A 148 19.69 -4.34 -4.71
N THR A 149 20.13 -5.54 -4.38
CA THR A 149 20.25 -5.98 -2.99
C THR A 149 21.62 -5.66 -2.42
N LYS A 150 21.69 -5.52 -1.10
CA LYS A 150 22.93 -5.29 -0.36
C LYS A 150 23.87 -6.44 -0.57
N LYS A 151 25.09 -6.16 -1.02
CA LYS A 151 26.16 -7.15 -1.24
C LYS A 151 27.20 -7.08 -0.12
N GLY A 152 27.74 -8.22 0.22
CA GLY A 152 28.89 -8.29 1.14
C GLY A 152 30.13 -7.61 0.57
N LYS A 153 30.86 -6.87 1.41
CA LYS A 153 32.12 -6.26 1.04
C LYS A 153 33.26 -7.17 1.45
N LYS A 154 34.27 -7.32 0.58
CA LYS A 154 35.45 -8.14 0.85
C LYS A 154 36.24 -7.56 2.03
N GLY A 155 36.51 -8.39 3.05
CA GLY A 155 37.29 -8.00 4.22
C GLY A 155 36.48 -7.42 5.38
N GLU A 156 35.17 -7.24 5.22
CA GLU A 156 34.29 -6.78 6.29
C GLU A 156 33.30 -7.89 6.70
N SER A 157 33.29 -8.25 7.98
CA SER A 157 32.26 -9.09 8.57
C SER A 157 31.33 -8.19 9.38
N LYS A 158 30.07 -8.04 8.92
CA LYS A 158 29.09 -7.22 9.61
C LYS A 158 27.89 -8.08 9.99
N ILE A 159 27.64 -8.16 11.29
CA ILE A 159 26.42 -8.78 11.82
C ILE A 159 25.46 -7.65 12.17
N SER A 160 24.25 -7.68 11.62
CA SER A 160 23.19 -6.73 11.96
C SER A 160 21.95 -7.50 12.38
N TYR A 161 21.29 -7.01 13.42
CA TYR A 161 19.98 -7.49 13.87
C TYR A 161 18.99 -6.33 13.76
N GLU A 162 17.87 -6.56 13.08
CA GLU A 162 16.79 -5.60 12.98
C GLU A 162 15.49 -6.28 13.42
N GLY A 163 14.87 -5.74 14.47
CA GLY A 163 13.55 -6.19 14.94
C GLY A 163 12.52 -5.09 14.70
N ARG A 164 11.34 -5.45 14.20
CA ARG A 164 10.24 -4.52 13.95
C ARG A 164 8.94 -5.10 14.49
N VAL A 165 8.19 -4.29 15.20
CA VAL A 165 6.84 -4.64 15.65
C VAL A 165 5.87 -3.62 15.09
N GLN A 166 4.86 -4.08 14.41
CA GLN A 166 3.84 -3.24 13.80
C GLN A 166 2.46 -3.56 14.37
N PHE A 167 1.75 -2.55 14.83
CA PHE A 167 0.36 -2.64 15.25
C PHE A 167 -0.53 -2.06 14.17
N SER A 168 -1.50 -2.85 13.73
CA SER A 168 -2.46 -2.44 12.70
C SER A 168 -3.88 -2.59 13.23
N LYS A 169 -4.67 -1.53 13.10
CA LYS A 169 -6.10 -1.56 13.44
C LYS A 169 -6.92 -0.85 12.37
N TRP A 170 -8.17 -1.18 12.27
CA TRP A 170 -9.11 -0.44 11.44
C TRP A 170 -9.23 1.00 11.94
N VAL A 171 -9.05 1.96 11.05
CA VAL A 171 -9.21 3.39 11.37
C VAL A 171 -10.68 3.74 11.45
N ASN A 172 -11.47 3.20 10.54
CA ASN A 172 -12.91 3.40 10.47
C ASN A 172 -13.56 2.06 10.12
N LYS A 173 -14.41 1.55 11.00
CA LYS A 173 -15.25 0.38 10.72
C LYS A 173 -16.57 0.88 10.17
N PRO A 174 -17.13 0.23 9.14
CA PRO A 174 -18.51 0.52 8.74
C PRO A 174 -19.44 0.24 9.91
N ASP A 175 -20.33 1.18 10.18
CA ASP A 175 -21.40 1.00 11.15
C ASP A 175 -22.49 0.16 10.49
N LEU A 176 -22.65 -1.06 10.95
CA LEU A 176 -23.65 -1.98 10.43
C LEU A 176 -24.92 -1.87 11.26
N LEU A 177 -26.03 -1.96 10.58
CA LEU A 177 -27.32 -2.10 11.24
C LEU A 177 -27.32 -3.36 12.10
N ASN A 178 -27.81 -3.23 13.32
CA ASN A 178 -28.12 -4.39 14.15
C ASN A 178 -29.38 -5.10 13.62
N THR A 179 -29.73 -6.24 14.18
CA THR A 179 -30.85 -7.06 13.70
C THR A 179 -32.18 -6.29 13.74
N ASP A 180 -32.45 -5.50 14.78
CA ASP A 180 -33.67 -4.70 14.87
C ASP A 180 -33.70 -3.57 13.84
N GLU A 181 -32.62 -2.83 13.71
CA GLU A 181 -32.48 -1.75 12.72
C GLU A 181 -32.63 -2.27 11.28
N TYR A 182 -32.00 -3.44 11.00
CA TYR A 182 -32.13 -4.07 9.69
C TYR A 182 -33.58 -4.50 9.41
N GLY A 183 -34.25 -5.08 10.38
CA GLY A 183 -35.66 -5.44 10.28
C GLY A 183 -36.55 -4.22 9.99
N ARG A 184 -36.33 -3.09 10.70
CA ARG A 184 -37.02 -1.83 10.46
C ARG A 184 -36.78 -1.27 9.08
N ALA A 185 -35.51 -1.30 8.61
CA ALA A 185 -35.15 -0.84 7.27
C ALA A 185 -35.84 -1.64 6.17
N ILE A 186 -35.91 -2.96 6.31
CA ILE A 186 -36.66 -3.82 5.38
C ILE A 186 -38.14 -3.46 5.39
N TRP A 187 -38.76 -3.35 6.57
CA TRP A 187 -40.17 -2.99 6.65
C TRP A 187 -40.43 -1.65 5.95
N GLN A 188 -39.59 -0.64 6.19
CA GLN A 188 -39.72 0.67 5.57
C GLN A 188 -39.62 0.59 4.04
N ALA A 189 -38.73 -0.25 3.52
CA ALA A 189 -38.59 -0.47 2.08
C ALA A 189 -39.87 -1.06 1.49
N TYR A 190 -40.47 -2.08 2.13
CA TYR A 190 -41.75 -2.66 1.71
C TYR A 190 -42.92 -1.69 1.85
N ALA A 191 -42.93 -0.84 2.89
CA ALA A 191 -43.94 0.20 3.06
C ALA A 191 -43.84 1.26 1.95
N ASN A 192 -42.66 1.69 1.58
CA ASN A 192 -42.44 2.67 0.52
C ASN A 192 -42.82 2.13 -0.87
N ASP A 193 -42.69 0.81 -1.08
CA ASP A 193 -43.09 0.14 -2.32
C ASP A 193 -44.56 -0.29 -2.36
N ASP A 194 -45.34 -0.01 -1.30
CA ASP A 194 -46.72 -0.45 -1.12
C ASP A 194 -46.89 -1.98 -1.20
N LYS A 195 -45.91 -2.73 -0.68
CA LYS A 195 -45.85 -4.19 -0.73
C LYS A 195 -45.89 -4.85 0.64
N LEU A 196 -46.40 -4.21 1.67
CA LEU A 196 -46.46 -4.76 3.03
C LEU A 196 -47.24 -6.08 3.11
N GLY A 197 -48.19 -6.34 2.22
CA GLY A 197 -48.89 -7.63 2.14
C GLY A 197 -48.00 -8.80 1.81
N GLU A 198 -46.86 -8.55 1.13
CA GLU A 198 -45.90 -9.60 0.70
C GLU A 198 -44.76 -9.82 1.70
N ILE A 199 -44.59 -8.91 2.69
CA ILE A 199 -43.43 -8.92 3.57
C ILE A 199 -43.30 -10.23 4.37
N LYS A 200 -44.41 -10.79 4.84
CA LYS A 200 -44.42 -12.05 5.62
C LYS A 200 -44.02 -13.27 4.79
N GLN A 201 -44.22 -13.22 3.48
CA GLN A 201 -43.85 -14.31 2.56
C GLN A 201 -42.40 -14.17 2.09
N SER A 202 -41.98 -12.93 1.83
CA SER A 202 -40.67 -12.62 1.27
C SER A 202 -39.58 -12.56 2.34
N VAL A 203 -39.89 -12.10 3.54
CA VAL A 203 -38.92 -11.92 4.64
C VAL A 203 -39.30 -12.80 5.82
N ARG A 204 -38.74 -14.00 5.86
CA ARG A 204 -39.06 -15.03 6.87
C ARG A 204 -38.24 -14.92 8.17
N PHE A 205 -37.33 -13.94 8.25
CA PHE A 205 -36.41 -13.82 9.38
C PHE A 205 -36.93 -12.92 10.50
N PHE A 206 -38.05 -12.20 10.25
CA PHE A 206 -38.62 -11.26 11.18
C PHE A 206 -40.13 -11.47 11.31
N ASP A 207 -40.61 -11.29 12.53
CA ASP A 207 -42.02 -11.10 12.82
C ASP A 207 -42.31 -9.61 12.90
N TYR A 208 -43.22 -9.15 12.05
CA TYR A 208 -43.63 -7.76 11.95
C TYR A 208 -45.03 -7.56 12.50
N ASP A 209 -45.16 -6.55 13.35
CA ASP A 209 -46.46 -6.03 13.79
C ASP A 209 -46.58 -4.57 13.34
N TRP A 210 -47.63 -4.26 12.57
CA TRP A 210 -47.91 -2.92 12.06
C TRP A 210 -49.39 -2.65 12.03
N SER A 211 -49.77 -1.37 12.04
CA SER A 211 -51.12 -0.86 11.91
C SER A 211 -51.19 0.30 10.93
N TYR A 212 -52.37 0.78 10.64
CA TYR A 212 -52.54 1.98 9.86
C TYR A 212 -52.96 3.14 10.78
N ASP A 213 -52.40 4.32 10.57
CA ASP A 213 -52.80 5.52 11.29
C ASP A 213 -54.16 6.05 10.79
N SER A 214 -54.65 7.15 11.41
CA SER A 214 -55.92 7.80 11.04
C SER A 214 -55.95 8.35 9.60
N ASN A 215 -54.80 8.50 8.98
CA ASN A 215 -54.62 8.98 7.61
C ASN A 215 -54.41 7.84 6.61
N GLY A 216 -54.41 6.58 7.08
CA GLY A 216 -54.21 5.41 6.24
C GLY A 216 -52.76 5.09 5.95
N TYR A 217 -51.80 5.72 6.62
CA TYR A 217 -50.37 5.38 6.46
C TYR A 217 -49.96 4.22 7.35
N PRO A 218 -49.11 3.30 6.84
CA PRO A 218 -48.63 2.18 7.64
C PRO A 218 -47.65 2.65 8.71
N VAL A 219 -47.84 2.15 9.94
CA VAL A 219 -46.98 2.42 11.11
C VAL A 219 -46.46 1.11 11.67
N LEU A 220 -45.15 0.98 11.79
CA LEU A 220 -44.54 -0.17 12.40
C LEU A 220 -44.64 -0.09 13.92
N ASN A 221 -45.34 -1.04 14.54
CA ASN A 221 -45.48 -1.15 15.99
C ASN A 221 -44.27 -1.89 16.60
N SER A 222 -43.94 -3.04 16.02
CA SER A 222 -42.75 -3.80 16.45
C SER A 222 -42.18 -4.66 15.34
N VAL A 223 -40.89 -4.94 15.44
CA VAL A 223 -40.18 -5.93 14.66
C VAL A 223 -39.36 -6.79 15.60
N LYS A 224 -39.40 -8.10 15.42
CA LYS A 224 -38.63 -9.04 16.22
C LYS A 224 -38.05 -10.10 15.31
N PRO A 225 -36.79 -10.52 15.50
CA PRO A 225 -36.28 -11.68 14.80
C PRO A 225 -37.04 -12.92 15.23
N VAL A 226 -37.33 -13.82 14.29
CA VAL A 226 -37.93 -15.11 14.64
C VAL A 226 -36.97 -15.90 15.51
N GLU A 227 -37.47 -16.62 16.49
CA GLU A 227 -36.62 -17.40 17.40
C GLU A 227 -35.87 -18.51 16.64
N TRP A 228 -36.55 -19.14 15.69
CA TRP A 228 -36.05 -20.26 14.92
C TRP A 228 -36.08 -20.01 13.43
N LEU A 229 -34.94 -20.18 12.77
CA LEU A 229 -34.80 -19.97 11.32
C LEU A 229 -35.27 -21.17 10.50
N ASN A 230 -35.51 -22.31 11.13
CA ASN A 230 -36.01 -23.52 10.47
C ASN A 230 -37.17 -24.17 11.28
N THR A 231 -38.00 -24.95 10.57
CA THR A 231 -39.15 -25.68 11.17
C THR A 231 -38.73 -26.76 12.16
N ALA A 232 -37.51 -27.29 12.04
CA ALA A 232 -36.98 -28.32 12.94
C ALA A 232 -36.45 -27.74 14.26
N GLN A 233 -36.48 -26.40 14.44
CA GLN A 233 -36.01 -25.69 15.65
C GLN A 233 -34.57 -26.03 16.05
N THR A 234 -33.70 -26.20 15.05
CA THR A 234 -32.27 -26.49 15.26
C THR A 234 -31.36 -25.28 14.99
N MET A 235 -31.88 -24.25 14.35
CA MET A 235 -31.12 -23.01 14.01
C MET A 235 -31.80 -21.81 14.67
N ARG A 236 -31.18 -21.28 15.71
CA ARG A 236 -31.64 -20.03 16.35
C ARG A 236 -31.20 -18.82 15.54
N SER A 237 -32.00 -17.77 15.58
CA SER A 237 -31.57 -16.45 15.14
C SER A 237 -30.47 -15.91 16.07
N ALA A 238 -29.55 -15.14 15.52
CA ALA A 238 -28.47 -14.51 16.26
C ALA A 238 -28.33 -13.05 15.83
N ASP A 239 -27.91 -12.22 16.77
CA ASP A 239 -27.54 -10.82 16.52
C ASP A 239 -26.02 -10.70 16.68
N THR A 240 -25.28 -11.13 15.67
CA THR A 240 -23.81 -11.16 15.70
C THR A 240 -23.26 -10.09 14.78
N ASN A 241 -22.49 -9.17 15.34
CA ASN A 241 -21.71 -8.22 14.54
C ASN A 241 -20.45 -8.92 14.01
N TRP A 242 -20.54 -9.47 12.80
CA TRP A 242 -19.44 -10.19 12.16
C TRP A 242 -18.20 -9.32 11.93
N ILE A 243 -18.37 -8.00 11.74
CA ILE A 243 -17.22 -7.11 11.60
C ILE A 243 -16.42 -7.07 12.91
N ASP A 244 -17.08 -7.02 14.05
CA ASP A 244 -16.41 -7.02 15.35
C ASP A 244 -15.77 -8.37 15.66
N GLU A 245 -16.43 -9.47 15.31
CA GLU A 245 -15.89 -10.81 15.50
C GLU A 245 -14.62 -11.08 14.67
N ILE A 246 -14.57 -10.60 13.44
CA ILE A 246 -13.42 -10.79 12.54
C ILE A 246 -12.37 -9.67 12.64
N SER A 247 -12.73 -8.51 13.23
CA SER A 247 -11.85 -7.36 13.35
C SER A 247 -10.95 -7.50 14.57
N ARG A 248 -9.68 -7.80 14.36
CA ARG A 248 -8.67 -7.85 15.42
C ARG A 248 -7.57 -6.84 15.16
N THR A 249 -6.95 -6.37 16.23
CA THR A 249 -5.69 -5.61 16.09
C THR A 249 -4.61 -6.58 15.62
N GLY A 250 -4.14 -6.37 14.38
CA GLY A 250 -3.06 -7.16 13.83
C GLY A 250 -1.73 -6.75 14.46
N VAL A 251 -0.94 -7.74 14.88
CA VAL A 251 0.45 -7.55 15.31
C VAL A 251 1.32 -8.36 14.37
N SER A 252 2.27 -7.70 13.70
CA SER A 252 3.28 -8.36 12.88
C SER A 252 4.68 -8.06 13.41
N GLN A 253 5.53 -9.06 13.35
CA GLN A 253 6.95 -8.99 13.75
C GLN A 253 7.84 -9.10 12.54
#